data_f9ed617442baf8579c659bbaa40e0a89
#
_entry.id   f9ed617442baf8579c659bbaa40e0a89
#
_cell.length_a   1.000
_cell.length_b   1.000
_cell.length_c   1.000
_cell.angle_alpha   90.00
_cell.angle_beta   90.00
_cell.angle_gamma   90.00
#
_symmetry.space_group_name_H-M   'P 1'
#
loop_
_entity.id
_entity.type
_entity.pdbx_description
1 polymer ?
#
loop_
_entity_poly.entity_id
_entity_poly.type
_entity_poly.pdbx_seq_one_letter_code
_entity_poly.pdbx_strand_id
1 'polypeptide(L)'
;MVEFEEISYEVVTVGEEFMSDDFLIKPEDVETFAFAVDDHDPWYFEDSPSSPFGGKIAHPVLMGNQALLMRHGKYIVPAGLHAKMQYEFVEPFRVGMRVRTRGKVIDKYEKRGRYYMVTEFVTRDEETGTVLTRGQFTQMLFPKSGVHEDARKR
;
A
#
# COMPACT_ATOMS: atom_id res chain seq x y z
N MET A 1 9.20 -18.21 -18.23
CA MET A 1 9.57 -16.92 -17.62
C MET A 1 8.37 -16.02 -17.80
N VAL A 2 7.76 -15.53 -16.73
CA VAL A 2 6.67 -14.56 -16.85
C VAL A 2 7.30 -13.21 -17.13
N GLU A 3 7.07 -12.67 -18.31
CA GLU A 3 7.53 -11.33 -18.68
C GLU A 3 6.50 -10.34 -18.13
N PHE A 4 6.89 -9.56 -17.12
CA PHE A 4 6.03 -8.50 -16.59
C PHE A 4 6.05 -7.29 -17.51
N GLU A 5 4.88 -6.76 -17.83
CA GLU A 5 4.73 -5.51 -18.57
C GLU A 5 4.95 -4.31 -17.65
N GLU A 6 5.48 -3.21 -18.19
CA GLU A 6 5.60 -1.95 -17.46
C GLU A 6 4.20 -1.35 -17.21
N ILE A 7 3.93 -0.95 -15.96
CA ILE A 7 2.66 -0.32 -15.60
C ILE A 7 2.52 1.04 -16.29
N SER A 8 1.41 1.25 -16.94
CA SER A 8 1.08 2.53 -17.57
C SER A 8 -0.44 2.76 -17.53
N TYR A 9 -0.86 3.98 -17.85
CA TYR A 9 -2.28 4.30 -17.91
C TYR A 9 -3.03 3.47 -18.96
N GLU A 10 -2.37 3.14 -20.07
CA GLU A 10 -2.96 2.38 -21.17
C GLU A 10 -3.16 0.90 -20.80
N VAL A 11 -2.22 0.35 -20.03
CA VAL A 11 -2.18 -1.08 -19.69
C VAL A 11 -3.15 -1.43 -18.56
N VAL A 12 -3.20 -0.58 -17.52
CA VAL A 12 -4.05 -0.84 -16.35
C VAL A 12 -5.53 -0.70 -16.70
N THR A 13 -6.36 -1.62 -16.20
CA THR A 13 -7.81 -1.61 -16.42
C THR A 13 -8.58 -1.42 -15.11
N VAL A 14 -9.70 -0.70 -15.18
CA VAL A 14 -10.64 -0.62 -14.04
C VAL A 14 -11.22 -1.99 -13.78
N GLY A 15 -11.30 -2.38 -12.51
CA GLY A 15 -11.72 -3.71 -12.08
C GLY A 15 -10.56 -4.70 -11.89
N GLU A 16 -9.35 -4.34 -12.28
CA GLU A 16 -8.18 -5.17 -12.09
C GLU A 16 -7.83 -5.34 -10.62
N GLU A 17 -7.53 -6.58 -10.23
CA GLU A 17 -7.24 -6.93 -8.85
C GLU A 17 -5.74 -7.17 -8.63
N PHE A 18 -5.29 -6.78 -7.43
CA PHE A 18 -3.92 -6.95 -6.94
C PHE A 18 -3.93 -7.64 -5.59
N MET A 19 -2.85 -8.34 -5.29
CA MET A 19 -2.64 -8.97 -4.01
C MET A 19 -1.16 -8.90 -3.65
N SER A 20 -0.87 -8.55 -2.39
CA SER A 20 0.50 -8.59 -1.88
C SER A 20 0.90 -10.00 -1.48
N ASP A 21 2.19 -10.23 -1.26
CA ASP A 21 2.67 -11.37 -0.50
C ASP A 21 2.18 -11.29 0.95
N ASP A 22 2.27 -12.41 1.67
CA ASP A 22 2.08 -12.45 3.10
C ASP A 22 3.19 -11.66 3.80
N PHE A 23 2.82 -10.94 4.84
CA PHE A 23 3.77 -10.29 5.73
C PHE A 23 3.53 -10.74 7.18
N LEU A 24 4.56 -11.36 7.78
CA LEU A 24 4.55 -11.68 9.20
C LEU A 24 5.11 -10.48 9.97
N ILE A 25 4.29 -9.87 10.82
CA ILE A 25 4.71 -8.74 11.65
C ILE A 25 5.60 -9.23 12.79
N LYS A 26 6.85 -8.84 12.77
CA LYS A 26 7.85 -9.18 13.77
C LYS A 26 8.09 -8.02 14.75
N PRO A 27 8.64 -8.29 15.96
CA PRO A 27 8.95 -7.23 16.91
C PRO A 27 9.85 -6.13 16.33
N GLU A 28 10.88 -6.53 15.60
CA GLU A 28 11.83 -5.61 14.97
C GLU A 28 11.19 -4.73 13.90
N ASP A 29 10.17 -5.20 13.18
CA ASP A 29 9.44 -4.39 12.18
C ASP A 29 8.71 -3.24 12.87
N VAL A 30 8.06 -3.53 14.01
CA VAL A 30 7.30 -2.54 14.79
C VAL A 30 8.20 -1.45 15.33
N GLU A 31 9.30 -1.83 15.97
CA GLU A 31 10.23 -0.89 16.60
C GLU A 31 11.00 -0.09 15.55
N THR A 32 11.50 -0.74 14.51
CA THR A 32 12.22 -0.06 13.43
C THR A 32 11.35 0.98 12.72
N PHE A 33 10.08 0.62 12.46
CA PHE A 33 9.17 1.56 11.80
C PHE A 33 8.87 2.77 12.69
N ALA A 34 8.56 2.56 13.98
CA ALA A 34 8.30 3.63 14.93
C ALA A 34 9.51 4.60 15.04
N PHE A 35 10.72 4.06 15.12
CA PHE A 35 11.93 4.88 15.07
C PHE A 35 12.11 5.62 13.75
N ALA A 36 11.81 4.97 12.62
CA ALA A 36 11.98 5.59 11.30
C ALA A 36 11.05 6.78 11.06
N VAL A 37 9.87 6.79 11.70
CA VAL A 37 8.91 7.90 11.62
C VAL A 37 8.96 8.85 12.82
N ASP A 38 9.93 8.64 13.70
CA ASP A 38 10.13 9.43 14.94
C ASP A 38 8.91 9.46 15.86
N ASP A 39 8.17 8.34 15.90
CA ASP A 39 7.02 8.15 16.79
C ASP A 39 7.39 7.20 17.94
N HIS A 40 7.63 7.77 19.11
CA HIS A 40 8.07 7.05 20.30
C HIS A 40 6.96 6.80 21.31
N ASP A 41 5.71 6.71 20.85
CA ASP A 41 4.60 6.40 21.73
C ASP A 41 4.81 5.04 22.40
N PRO A 42 4.65 4.95 23.74
CA PRO A 42 4.84 3.71 24.50
C PRO A 42 4.05 2.50 23.96
N TRP A 43 2.95 2.73 23.28
CA TRP A 43 2.12 1.65 22.70
C TRP A 43 2.83 0.77 21.68
N TYR A 44 3.91 1.27 21.08
CA TYR A 44 4.73 0.50 20.11
C TYR A 44 5.87 -0.26 20.78
N PHE A 45 6.21 0.07 22.03
CA PHE A 45 7.38 -0.47 22.72
C PHE A 45 7.02 -1.29 23.96
N GLU A 46 5.90 -0.97 24.62
CA GLU A 46 5.49 -1.56 25.88
C GLU A 46 4.23 -2.42 25.74
N ASP A 47 4.30 -3.65 26.21
CA ASP A 47 3.14 -4.54 26.29
C ASP A 47 2.36 -4.31 27.58
N SER A 48 1.69 -3.17 27.68
CA SER A 48 0.93 -2.79 28.87
C SER A 48 -0.54 -3.13 28.76
N PRO A 49 -1.12 -3.92 29.71
CA PRO A 49 -2.56 -4.17 29.75
C PRO A 49 -3.42 -2.92 29.94
N SER A 50 -2.82 -1.83 30.46
CA SER A 50 -3.50 -0.53 30.61
C SER A 50 -3.57 0.28 29.33
N SER A 51 -2.93 -0.17 28.26
CA SER A 51 -3.06 0.42 26.92
C SER A 51 -4.53 0.38 26.50
N PRO A 52 -5.05 1.43 25.84
CA PRO A 52 -6.43 1.45 25.32
C PRO A 52 -6.65 0.35 24.26
N PHE A 53 -5.58 -0.26 23.75
CA PHE A 53 -5.60 -1.36 22.79
C PHE A 53 -5.42 -2.74 23.42
N GLY A 54 -5.35 -2.84 24.77
CA GLY A 54 -5.17 -4.09 25.48
C GLY A 54 -3.80 -4.76 25.28
N GLY A 55 -2.74 -3.95 25.11
CA GLY A 55 -1.37 -4.40 24.92
C GLY A 55 -0.63 -3.65 23.80
N LYS A 56 0.55 -4.15 23.46
CA LYS A 56 1.42 -3.58 22.41
C LYS A 56 0.77 -3.66 21.02
N ILE A 57 0.86 -2.58 20.26
CA ILE A 57 0.42 -2.51 18.86
C ILE A 57 1.57 -2.09 17.95
N ALA A 58 1.40 -2.32 16.65
CA ALA A 58 2.26 -1.72 15.64
C ALA A 58 1.72 -0.34 15.22
N HIS A 59 2.62 0.51 14.74
CA HIS A 59 2.23 1.79 14.16
C HIS A 59 1.20 1.57 13.04
N PRO A 60 0.09 2.33 13.00
CA PRO A 60 -1.02 2.08 12.07
C PRO A 60 -0.63 2.08 10.59
N VAL A 61 0.40 2.83 10.22
CA VAL A 61 0.87 2.97 8.83
C VAL A 61 2.01 2.00 8.49
N LEU A 62 2.39 1.07 9.40
CA LEU A 62 3.40 0.05 9.13
C LEU A 62 3.17 -0.68 7.78
N MET A 63 1.91 -0.98 7.48
CA MET A 63 1.53 -1.69 6.26
C MET A 63 1.24 -0.77 5.06
N GLY A 64 1.51 0.55 5.17
CA GLY A 64 1.26 1.51 4.10
C GLY A 64 1.96 1.16 2.78
N ASN A 65 3.21 0.72 2.86
CA ASN A 65 3.97 0.27 1.68
C ASN A 65 3.36 -0.99 1.03
N GLN A 66 2.72 -1.86 1.80
CA GLN A 66 2.14 -3.09 1.28
C GLN A 66 1.05 -2.80 0.25
N ALA A 67 0.24 -1.76 0.47
CA ALA A 67 -0.77 -1.32 -0.49
C ALA A 67 -0.16 -0.89 -1.83
N LEU A 68 1.07 -0.38 -1.81
CA LEU A 68 1.80 0.03 -3.01
C LEU A 68 2.51 -1.13 -3.69
N LEU A 69 3.07 -2.03 -2.87
CA LEU A 69 3.82 -3.17 -3.36
C LEU A 69 2.97 -4.24 -4.04
N MET A 70 1.65 -4.24 -3.83
CA MET A 70 0.72 -5.16 -4.50
C MET A 70 0.92 -5.24 -6.02
N ARG A 71 1.28 -4.14 -6.65
CA ARG A 71 1.44 -4.06 -8.11
C ARG A 71 2.71 -4.72 -8.61
N HIS A 72 3.75 -4.80 -7.78
CA HIS A 72 5.03 -5.42 -8.14
C HIS A 72 4.92 -6.92 -8.38
N GLY A 73 3.87 -7.56 -7.89
CA GLY A 73 3.54 -8.95 -8.21
C GLY A 73 2.99 -9.16 -9.63
N LYS A 74 2.68 -8.08 -10.35
CA LYS A 74 2.03 -8.14 -11.67
C LYS A 74 2.69 -7.26 -12.73
N TYR A 75 3.34 -6.17 -12.33
CA TYR A 75 3.91 -5.17 -13.20
C TYR A 75 5.33 -4.80 -12.82
N ILE A 76 6.11 -4.39 -13.82
CA ILE A 76 7.31 -3.57 -13.60
C ILE A 76 6.82 -2.15 -13.30
N VAL A 77 7.21 -1.60 -12.15
CA VAL A 77 6.83 -0.26 -11.71
C VAL A 77 8.07 0.62 -11.65
N PRO A 78 8.46 1.28 -12.75
CA PRO A 78 9.72 2.03 -12.81
C PRO A 78 9.66 3.31 -11.98
N ALA A 79 8.50 3.96 -11.93
CA ALA A 79 8.27 5.18 -11.18
C ALA A 79 6.78 5.42 -10.96
N GLY A 80 6.45 6.24 -9.98
CA GLY A 80 5.09 6.69 -9.71
C GLY A 80 5.09 7.70 -8.58
N LEU A 81 4.10 8.57 -8.56
CA LEU A 81 3.90 9.53 -7.49
C LEU A 81 2.59 9.24 -6.76
N HIS A 82 2.66 9.20 -5.44
CA HIS A 82 1.48 9.21 -4.62
C HIS A 82 0.84 10.60 -4.66
N ALA A 83 -0.37 10.66 -5.21
CA ALA A 83 -1.11 11.90 -5.27
C ALA A 83 -2.08 12.05 -4.09
N LYS A 84 -2.64 10.93 -3.62
CA LYS A 84 -3.58 10.91 -2.49
C LYS A 84 -3.59 9.55 -1.83
N MET A 85 -3.71 9.53 -0.50
CA MET A 85 -3.86 8.33 0.32
C MET A 85 -4.96 8.58 1.35
N GLN A 86 -5.80 7.57 1.55
CA GLN A 86 -6.82 7.55 2.57
C GLN A 86 -6.81 6.20 3.27
N TYR A 87 -6.75 6.24 4.59
CA TYR A 87 -6.82 5.06 5.46
C TYR A 87 -8.01 5.14 6.40
N GLU A 88 -8.61 3.99 6.64
CA GLU A 88 -9.46 3.71 7.77
C GLU A 88 -8.80 2.59 8.59
N PHE A 89 -8.39 2.90 9.81
CA PHE A 89 -7.81 1.95 10.76
C PHE A 89 -8.96 1.31 11.53
N VAL A 90 -9.16 0.01 11.33
CA VAL A 90 -10.30 -0.73 11.87
C VAL A 90 -9.89 -1.45 13.15
N GLU A 91 -8.83 -2.24 13.07
CA GLU A 91 -8.23 -2.97 14.18
C GLU A 91 -6.72 -2.80 14.18
N PRO A 92 -6.07 -2.78 15.36
CA PRO A 92 -4.63 -2.58 15.42
C PRO A 92 -3.86 -3.78 14.88
N PHE A 93 -2.75 -3.49 14.20
CA PHE A 93 -1.76 -4.49 13.87
C PHE A 93 -0.98 -4.91 15.12
N ARG A 94 -0.65 -6.20 15.24
CA ARG A 94 0.11 -6.74 16.37
C ARG A 94 1.22 -7.66 15.88
N VAL A 95 2.27 -7.77 16.68
CA VAL A 95 3.33 -8.75 16.47
C VAL A 95 2.74 -10.17 16.40
N GLY A 96 3.22 -10.96 15.46
CA GLY A 96 2.77 -12.33 15.22
C GLY A 96 1.63 -12.46 14.21
N MET A 97 0.94 -11.36 13.85
CA MET A 97 -0.07 -11.40 12.80
C MET A 97 0.58 -11.66 11.44
N ARG A 98 -0.05 -12.53 10.66
CA ARG A 98 0.27 -12.74 9.25
C ARG A 98 -0.77 -11.99 8.41
N VAL A 99 -0.33 -10.95 7.74
CA VAL A 99 -1.24 -10.03 7.06
C VAL A 99 -1.04 -10.04 5.55
N ARG A 100 -2.11 -9.76 4.83
CA ARG A 100 -2.11 -9.62 3.36
C ARG A 100 -3.01 -8.48 2.95
N THR A 101 -2.56 -7.73 1.96
CA THR A 101 -3.33 -6.64 1.36
C THR A 101 -3.86 -7.07 0.00
N ARG A 102 -5.15 -6.87 -0.22
CA ARG A 102 -5.81 -7.05 -1.51
C ARG A 102 -6.34 -5.72 -1.98
N GLY A 103 -6.25 -5.46 -3.26
CA GLY A 103 -6.69 -4.20 -3.85
C GLY A 103 -7.35 -4.40 -5.20
N LYS A 104 -8.07 -3.38 -5.62
CA LYS A 104 -8.77 -3.33 -6.90
C LYS A 104 -8.72 -1.93 -7.47
N VAL A 105 -8.44 -1.83 -8.76
CA VAL A 105 -8.53 -0.55 -9.47
C VAL A 105 -10.00 -0.17 -9.62
N ILE A 106 -10.39 0.94 -9.01
CA ILE A 106 -11.79 1.41 -9.02
C ILE A 106 -12.02 2.57 -9.98
N ASP A 107 -10.97 3.28 -10.34
CA ASP A 107 -11.05 4.40 -11.28
C ASP A 107 -9.69 4.67 -11.94
N LYS A 108 -9.73 5.25 -13.13
CA LYS A 108 -8.58 5.87 -13.76
C LYS A 108 -9.02 7.08 -14.58
N TYR A 109 -8.26 8.17 -14.49
CA TYR A 109 -8.65 9.41 -15.12
C TYR A 109 -7.44 10.25 -15.55
N GLU A 110 -7.70 11.14 -16.48
CA GLU A 110 -6.77 12.20 -16.86
C GLU A 110 -7.17 13.53 -16.22
N LYS A 111 -6.21 14.27 -15.70
CA LYS A 111 -6.41 15.62 -15.18
C LYS A 111 -5.19 16.48 -15.47
N ARG A 112 -5.40 17.57 -16.22
CA ARG A 112 -4.35 18.52 -16.59
C ARG A 112 -3.14 17.88 -17.27
N GLY A 113 -3.39 16.95 -18.20
CA GLY A 113 -2.35 16.21 -18.92
C GLY A 113 -1.58 15.21 -18.08
N ARG A 114 -2.10 14.81 -16.92
CA ARG A 114 -1.52 13.79 -16.03
C ARG A 114 -2.50 12.66 -15.83
N TYR A 115 -2.00 11.44 -15.75
CA TYR A 115 -2.77 10.22 -15.67
C TYR A 115 -2.77 9.67 -14.26
N TYR A 116 -3.94 9.27 -13.77
CA TYR A 116 -4.13 8.79 -12.41
C TYR A 116 -4.85 7.46 -12.40
N MET A 117 -4.48 6.63 -11.43
CA MET A 117 -5.15 5.39 -11.09
C MET A 117 -5.56 5.45 -9.62
N VAL A 118 -6.80 5.07 -9.34
CA VAL A 118 -7.33 4.94 -7.98
C VAL A 118 -7.48 3.46 -7.66
N THR A 119 -6.84 3.02 -6.58
CA THR A 119 -6.94 1.65 -6.09
C THR A 119 -7.55 1.66 -4.70
N GLU A 120 -8.63 0.93 -4.49
CA GLU A 120 -9.08 0.58 -3.15
C GLU A 120 -8.30 -0.61 -2.63
N PHE A 121 -8.11 -0.70 -1.31
CA PHE A 121 -7.41 -1.81 -0.69
C PHE A 121 -8.02 -2.20 0.66
N VAL A 122 -7.80 -3.45 1.04
CA VAL A 122 -8.12 -4.02 2.35
C VAL A 122 -6.97 -4.88 2.80
N THR A 123 -6.49 -4.64 4.02
CA THR A 123 -5.50 -5.50 4.71
C THR A 123 -6.21 -6.32 5.79
N ARG A 124 -5.98 -7.62 5.77
CA ARG A 124 -6.56 -8.57 6.73
C ARG A 124 -5.49 -9.38 7.42
N ASP A 125 -5.81 -9.80 8.63
CA ASP A 125 -5.17 -10.95 9.26
C ASP A 125 -5.60 -12.22 8.52
N GLU A 126 -4.63 -12.98 7.98
CA GLU A 126 -4.90 -14.18 7.20
C GLU A 126 -5.39 -15.36 8.07
N GLU A 127 -5.11 -15.37 9.37
CA GLU A 127 -5.60 -16.43 10.27
C GLU A 127 -7.04 -16.24 10.65
N THR A 128 -7.45 -15.01 10.99
CA THR A 128 -8.78 -14.70 11.51
C THR A 128 -9.74 -14.13 10.48
N GLY A 129 -9.20 -13.60 9.36
CA GLY A 129 -9.96 -12.85 8.36
C GLY A 129 -10.34 -11.44 8.82
N THR A 130 -9.89 -11.01 9.99
CA THR A 130 -10.20 -9.69 10.55
C THR A 130 -9.66 -8.59 9.65
N VAL A 131 -10.50 -7.60 9.35
CA VAL A 131 -10.06 -6.38 8.65
C VAL A 131 -9.27 -5.51 9.62
N LEU A 132 -8.03 -5.18 9.26
CA LEU A 132 -7.15 -4.32 10.04
C LEU A 132 -7.15 -2.89 9.50
N THR A 133 -6.98 -2.73 8.20
CA THR A 133 -7.10 -1.44 7.53
C THR A 133 -7.82 -1.58 6.20
N ARG A 134 -8.41 -0.49 5.75
CA ARG A 134 -8.90 -0.34 4.38
C ARG A 134 -8.77 1.10 3.93
N GLY A 135 -8.82 1.32 2.64
CA GLY A 135 -8.71 2.67 2.11
C GLY A 135 -8.58 2.73 0.61
N GLN A 136 -8.11 3.87 0.16
CA GLN A 136 -7.85 4.14 -1.25
C GLN A 136 -6.53 4.87 -1.39
N PHE A 137 -5.82 4.60 -2.47
CA PHE A 137 -4.72 5.44 -2.88
C PHE A 137 -4.84 5.83 -4.36
N THR A 138 -4.48 7.07 -4.64
CA THR A 138 -4.41 7.61 -5.99
C THR A 138 -2.94 7.75 -6.36
N GLN A 139 -2.57 7.13 -7.44
CA GLN A 139 -1.22 7.21 -7.98
C GLN A 139 -1.24 7.90 -9.34
N MET A 140 -0.30 8.79 -9.54
CA MET A 140 0.00 9.30 -10.87
C MET A 140 0.87 8.27 -11.60
N LEU A 141 0.40 7.82 -12.75
CA LEU A 141 1.12 6.96 -13.68
C LEU A 141 1.84 7.78 -14.72
N PHE A 142 3.01 7.30 -15.14
CA PHE A 142 3.67 7.86 -16.30
C PHE A 142 3.13 7.17 -17.57
N PRO A 143 3.05 7.87 -18.71
CA PRO A 143 2.74 7.23 -19.98
C PRO A 143 3.85 6.24 -20.34
N LYS A 144 3.51 5.22 -21.14
CA LYS A 144 4.44 4.18 -21.57
C LYS A 144 5.71 4.82 -22.16
N SER A 145 6.87 4.31 -21.77
CA SER A 145 8.17 4.80 -22.28
C SER A 145 8.18 4.76 -23.81
N GLY A 146 8.35 5.90 -24.45
CA GLY A 146 8.27 6.07 -25.91
C GLY A 146 7.29 7.15 -26.37
N VAL A 147 6.33 7.54 -25.53
CA VAL A 147 5.38 8.63 -25.84
C VAL A 147 5.99 10.02 -25.55
N HIS A 148 7.09 10.06 -24.80
CA HIS A 148 7.76 11.32 -24.41
C HIS A 148 8.72 11.92 -25.44
N GLU A 149 9.06 11.23 -26.53
CA GLU A 149 9.98 11.80 -27.54
C GLU A 149 9.35 12.97 -28.32
N ASP A 150 8.03 12.97 -28.49
CA ASP A 150 7.34 14.03 -29.23
C ASP A 150 7.06 15.31 -28.43
N ALA A 151 7.01 15.24 -27.10
CA ALA A 151 6.74 16.40 -26.24
C ALA A 151 7.96 17.32 -26.06
N ARG A 152 9.18 16.86 -26.39
CA ARG A 152 10.42 17.67 -26.34
C ARG A 152 10.71 18.40 -27.65
N LYS A 153 9.90 18.22 -28.69
CA LYS A 153 10.08 18.82 -30.01
C LYS A 153 9.11 19.96 -30.36
N ARG A 154 8.41 20.49 -29.32
CA ARG A 154 7.54 21.67 -29.50
C ARG A 154 7.98 22.83 -28.64
#